data_8fbfa2a34f5a101bb41a9b057af02d80
#
_entry.id   8fbfa2a34f5a101bb41a9b057af02d80
#
_cell.length_a   1.000
_cell.length_b   1.000
_cell.length_c   1.000
_cell.angle_alpha   90.00
_cell.angle_beta   90.00
_cell.angle_gamma   90.00
#
_symmetry.space_group_name_H-M   'P 1'
#
loop_
_entity.id
_entity.type
_entity.pdbx_description
1 polymer ?
#
loop_
_entity_poly.entity_id
_entity_poly.type
_entity_poly.pdbx_seq_one_letter_code
_entity_poly.pdbx_strand_id
1 'polypeptide(L)'
;MSIRIGILGYGNLGRGVECAIKHNPDLELVAVFTRRDPATVKILTDSASVYHVDEAEKSYFVKLKTEGVPVYHADKAPEMTDKIDVMILCGGSATDLPKQTPEMAKYFNVIDSFDTHAKIPEHFDAVDAVAKESGKIGIISVGWDPGMFSLNR
;
A
#
# COMPACT_ATOMS: atom_id res chain seq x y z
N MET A 1 15.09 -2.74 -13.46
CA MET A 1 15.23 -2.75 -11.97
C MET A 1 13.83 -2.48 -11.45
N SER A 2 13.25 -3.41 -10.70
CA SER A 2 11.89 -3.26 -10.15
C SER A 2 11.91 -2.43 -8.87
N ILE A 3 10.83 -1.69 -8.60
CA ILE A 3 10.61 -0.99 -7.35
C ILE A 3 10.09 -2.01 -6.33
N ARG A 4 10.78 -2.12 -5.21
CA ARG A 4 10.48 -3.09 -4.15
C ARG A 4 9.44 -2.53 -3.19
N ILE A 5 8.28 -3.19 -3.13
CA ILE A 5 7.09 -2.73 -2.40
C ILE A 5 6.87 -3.56 -1.14
N GLY A 6 6.60 -2.87 -0.02
CA GLY A 6 6.00 -3.45 1.17
C GLY A 6 4.54 -3.02 1.30
N ILE A 7 3.67 -3.89 1.79
CA ILE A 7 2.27 -3.56 2.10
C ILE A 7 2.08 -3.62 3.62
N LEU A 8 1.65 -2.52 4.23
CA LEU A 8 1.24 -2.49 5.64
C LEU A 8 -0.29 -2.46 5.76
N GLY A 9 -0.84 -3.56 6.26
CA GLY A 9 -2.29 -3.80 6.32
C GLY A 9 -2.79 -4.63 5.14
N TYR A 10 -3.26 -5.85 5.43
CA TYR A 10 -3.71 -6.79 4.41
C TYR A 10 -5.21 -7.09 4.56
N GLY A 11 -6.01 -6.07 4.32
CA GLY A 11 -7.47 -6.12 4.16
C GLY A 11 -7.85 -6.10 2.67
N ASN A 12 -9.05 -5.61 2.35
CA ASN A 12 -9.51 -5.51 0.96
C ASN A 12 -8.61 -4.60 0.12
N LEU A 13 -8.19 -3.45 0.68
CA LEU A 13 -7.29 -2.53 -0.02
C LEU A 13 -5.91 -3.17 -0.26
N GLY A 14 -5.32 -3.79 0.76
CA GLY A 14 -4.01 -4.45 0.62
C GLY A 14 -4.01 -5.57 -0.42
N ARG A 15 -5.12 -6.32 -0.54
CA ARG A 15 -5.31 -7.31 -1.61
C ARG A 15 -5.41 -6.66 -2.99
N GLY A 16 -6.14 -5.54 -3.10
CA GLY A 16 -6.21 -4.78 -4.34
C GLY A 16 -4.84 -4.25 -4.78
N VAL A 17 -4.05 -3.73 -3.83
CA VAL A 17 -2.68 -3.27 -4.07
C VAL A 17 -1.78 -4.43 -4.52
N GLU A 18 -1.89 -5.60 -3.88
CA GLU A 18 -1.17 -6.80 -4.32
C GLU A 18 -1.50 -7.17 -5.77
N CYS A 19 -2.79 -7.17 -6.13
CA CYS A 19 -3.21 -7.41 -7.51
C CYS A 19 -2.58 -6.40 -8.48
N ALA A 20 -2.60 -5.12 -8.14
CA ALA A 20 -2.03 -4.07 -8.98
C ALA A 20 -0.52 -4.24 -9.16
N ILE A 21 0.21 -4.58 -8.09
CA ILE A 21 1.65 -4.85 -8.15
C ILE A 21 1.95 -6.00 -9.12
N LYS A 22 1.20 -7.09 -9.03
CA LYS A 22 1.41 -8.26 -9.89
C LYS A 22 1.17 -8.02 -11.38
N HIS A 23 0.30 -7.06 -11.70
CA HIS A 23 0.05 -6.67 -13.07
C HIS A 23 1.07 -5.68 -13.63
N ASN A 24 1.97 -5.17 -12.79
CA ASN A 24 2.97 -4.19 -13.19
C ASN A 24 4.37 -4.81 -13.12
N PRO A 25 5.04 -5.04 -14.27
CA PRO A 25 6.35 -5.69 -14.30
C PRO A 25 7.47 -4.88 -13.65
N ASP A 26 7.25 -3.58 -13.42
CA ASP A 26 8.22 -2.69 -12.77
C ASP A 26 8.11 -2.71 -11.25
N LEU A 27 7.14 -3.44 -10.69
CA LEU A 27 6.89 -3.54 -9.26
C LEU A 27 7.14 -4.97 -8.75
N GLU A 28 7.68 -5.08 -7.54
CA GLU A 28 7.92 -6.35 -6.86
C GLU A 28 7.38 -6.29 -5.43
N LEU A 29 6.48 -7.21 -5.08
CA LEU A 29 6.01 -7.34 -3.71
C LEU A 29 7.02 -8.13 -2.88
N VAL A 30 7.69 -7.46 -1.96
CA VAL A 30 8.74 -8.03 -1.10
C VAL A 30 8.16 -8.63 0.17
N ALA A 31 7.23 -7.92 0.82
CA ALA A 31 6.66 -8.35 2.09
C ALA A 31 5.29 -7.73 2.36
N VAL A 32 4.51 -8.43 3.19
CA VAL A 32 3.27 -7.93 3.77
C VAL A 32 3.41 -7.84 5.29
N PHE A 33 2.96 -6.75 5.85
CA PHE A 33 2.99 -6.48 7.28
C PHE A 33 1.58 -6.38 7.84
N THR A 34 1.35 -6.99 8.99
CA THR A 34 0.03 -7.06 9.63
C THR A 34 0.14 -6.91 11.15
N ARG A 35 -0.92 -6.36 11.77
CA ARG A 35 -1.08 -6.36 13.24
C ARG A 35 -1.75 -7.65 13.75
N ARG A 36 -2.33 -8.43 12.84
CA ARG A 36 -2.88 -9.75 13.15
C ARG A 36 -1.72 -10.75 13.27
N ASP A 37 -2.00 -11.91 13.83
CA ASP A 37 -1.05 -13.02 13.79
C ASP A 37 -0.68 -13.31 12.31
N PRO A 38 0.59 -13.15 11.92
CA PRO A 38 1.04 -13.39 10.55
C PRO A 38 0.69 -14.78 10.01
N ALA A 39 0.67 -15.80 10.88
CA ALA A 39 0.31 -17.17 10.50
C ALA A 39 -1.14 -17.31 10.02
N THR A 40 -2.02 -16.37 10.39
CA THR A 40 -3.44 -16.36 10.00
C THR A 40 -3.70 -15.64 8.68
N VAL A 41 -2.70 -14.93 8.16
CA VAL A 41 -2.83 -14.14 6.93
C VAL A 41 -2.36 -14.95 5.75
N LYS A 42 -3.27 -15.29 4.86
CA LYS A 42 -2.96 -15.93 3.59
C LYS A 42 -2.84 -14.88 2.50
N ILE A 43 -1.64 -14.75 1.93
CA ILE A 43 -1.41 -13.94 0.74
C ILE A 43 -1.77 -14.82 -0.47
N LEU A 44 -3.00 -14.78 -0.87
CA LEU A 44 -3.48 -15.50 -2.04
C LEU A 44 -4.59 -14.68 -2.66
N THR A 45 -4.22 -13.83 -3.59
CA THR A 45 -5.19 -13.38 -4.57
C THR A 45 -5.15 -14.39 -5.70
N ASP A 46 -5.92 -15.47 -5.59
CA ASP A 46 -5.92 -16.59 -6.55
C ASP A 46 -6.48 -16.18 -7.91
N SER A 47 -7.32 -15.15 -7.95
CA SER A 47 -7.84 -14.60 -9.20
C SER A 47 -8.32 -13.16 -8.99
N ALA A 48 -7.88 -12.27 -9.85
CA ALA A 48 -8.54 -11.00 -10.08
C ALA A 48 -9.15 -11.03 -11.48
N SER A 49 -10.44 -10.74 -11.60
CA SER A 49 -11.05 -10.51 -12.89
C SER A 49 -10.55 -9.16 -13.40
N VAL A 50 -9.77 -9.17 -14.45
CA VAL A 50 -9.35 -7.95 -15.13
C VAL A 50 -10.33 -7.71 -16.27
N TYR A 51 -11.08 -6.63 -16.18
CA TYR A 51 -11.95 -6.19 -17.26
C TYR A 51 -11.18 -5.18 -18.10
N HIS A 52 -10.95 -5.48 -19.37
CA HIS A 52 -10.51 -4.50 -20.34
C HIS A 52 -11.72 -3.63 -20.70
N VAL A 53 -11.59 -2.30 -20.67
CA VAL A 53 -12.69 -1.37 -20.92
C VAL A 53 -13.27 -1.56 -22.34
N ASP A 54 -12.43 -1.96 -23.29
CA ASP A 54 -12.81 -2.14 -24.70
C ASP A 54 -13.28 -3.58 -25.03
N GLU A 55 -13.20 -4.51 -24.09
CA GLU A 55 -13.60 -5.92 -24.27
C GLU A 55 -14.44 -6.40 -23.08
N ALA A 56 -15.58 -5.75 -22.83
CA ALA A 56 -16.48 -6.05 -21.70
C ALA A 56 -17.02 -7.51 -21.66
N GLU A 57 -16.82 -8.29 -22.73
CA GLU A 57 -17.29 -9.67 -22.83
C GLU A 57 -16.22 -10.73 -22.55
N LYS A 58 -14.94 -10.35 -22.40
CA LYS A 58 -13.85 -11.30 -22.10
C LYS A 58 -13.27 -11.06 -20.72
N SER A 59 -13.70 -11.86 -19.74
CA SER A 59 -13.01 -11.91 -18.45
C SER A 59 -11.73 -12.75 -18.58
N TYR A 60 -10.58 -12.13 -18.43
CA TYR A 60 -9.32 -12.85 -18.32
C TYR A 60 -9.07 -13.18 -16.85
N PHE A 61 -9.06 -14.46 -16.51
CA PHE A 61 -8.57 -14.91 -15.21
C PHE A 61 -7.05 -14.98 -15.26
N VAL A 62 -6.38 -14.02 -14.68
CA VAL A 62 -4.93 -14.10 -14.47
C VAL A 62 -4.72 -14.77 -13.12
N LYS A 63 -4.17 -15.99 -13.14
CA LYS A 63 -3.73 -16.67 -11.92
C LYS A 63 -2.47 -15.97 -11.41
N LEU A 64 -2.64 -15.14 -10.40
CA LEU A 64 -1.55 -14.39 -9.80
C LEU A 64 -0.85 -15.27 -8.75
N LYS A 65 0.41 -15.61 -8.98
CA LYS A 65 1.21 -16.35 -8.00
C LYS A 65 1.92 -15.37 -7.07
N THR A 66 1.59 -15.44 -5.79
CA THR A 66 2.35 -14.80 -4.70
C THR A 66 3.03 -15.85 -3.81
N GLU A 67 3.35 -16.99 -4.39
CA GLU A 67 4.10 -18.01 -3.65
C GLU A 67 5.43 -17.42 -3.16
N GLY A 68 5.66 -17.50 -1.87
CA GLY A 68 6.92 -17.10 -1.26
C GLY A 68 7.01 -15.68 -0.73
N VAL A 69 5.97 -14.85 -0.85
CA VAL A 69 5.98 -13.52 -0.20
C VAL A 69 5.75 -13.68 1.31
N PRO A 70 6.72 -13.26 2.14
CA PRO A 70 6.61 -13.43 3.59
C PRO A 70 5.60 -12.45 4.19
N VAL A 71 4.93 -12.89 5.26
CA VAL A 71 4.09 -12.06 6.11
C VAL A 71 4.77 -11.86 7.45
N TYR A 72 4.89 -10.61 7.87
CA TYR A 72 5.50 -10.22 9.15
C TYR A 72 4.52 -9.45 10.02
N HIS A 73 4.77 -9.45 11.32
CA HIS A 73 4.11 -8.48 12.20
C HIS A 73 4.55 -7.05 11.85
N ALA A 74 3.65 -6.09 12.04
CA ALA A 74 3.89 -4.69 11.65
C ALA A 74 5.15 -4.09 12.27
N ASP A 75 5.49 -4.50 13.49
CA ASP A 75 6.68 -4.03 14.23
C ASP A 75 8.00 -4.42 13.55
N LYS A 76 7.98 -5.39 12.66
CA LYS A 76 9.14 -5.84 11.89
C LYS A 76 9.44 -5.00 10.65
N ALA A 77 8.55 -4.10 10.28
CA ALA A 77 8.75 -3.27 9.10
C ALA A 77 10.06 -2.48 9.13
N PRO A 78 10.45 -1.81 10.23
CA PRO A 78 11.71 -1.05 10.29
C PRO A 78 12.97 -1.88 10.04
N GLU A 79 12.92 -3.20 10.26
CA GLU A 79 14.06 -4.10 10.04
C GLU A 79 14.32 -4.40 8.54
N MET A 80 13.45 -3.90 7.64
CA MET A 80 13.51 -4.18 6.20
C MET A 80 13.76 -2.95 5.33
N THR A 81 14.37 -1.91 5.89
CA THR A 81 14.65 -0.64 5.21
C THR A 81 15.58 -0.78 4.00
N ASP A 82 16.45 -1.76 3.99
CA ASP A 82 17.36 -2.08 2.88
C ASP A 82 16.69 -2.91 1.77
N LYS A 83 15.51 -3.49 2.04
CA LYS A 83 14.81 -4.40 1.13
C LYS A 83 13.58 -3.80 0.48
N ILE A 84 13.04 -2.71 1.02
CA ILE A 84 11.80 -2.08 0.58
C ILE A 84 12.08 -0.64 0.20
N ASP A 85 11.69 -0.26 -1.01
CA ASP A 85 11.84 1.10 -1.53
C ASP A 85 10.64 1.97 -1.18
N VAL A 86 9.44 1.37 -1.21
CA VAL A 86 8.17 2.07 -0.93
C VAL A 86 7.27 1.19 -0.06
N MET A 87 6.73 1.76 1.00
CA MET A 87 5.71 1.15 1.85
C MET A 87 4.34 1.70 1.50
N ILE A 88 3.41 0.83 1.08
CA ILE A 88 2.01 1.19 0.84
C ILE A 88 1.19 0.84 2.07
N LEU A 89 0.57 1.87 2.68
CA LEU A 89 -0.20 1.75 3.90
C LEU A 89 -1.69 1.60 3.58
N CYS A 90 -2.23 0.45 3.95
CA CYS A 90 -3.61 0.03 3.68
C CYS A 90 -4.43 -0.13 4.97
N GLY A 91 -4.07 0.60 6.01
CA GLY A 91 -4.76 0.65 7.29
C GLY A 91 -6.06 1.46 7.24
N GLY A 92 -6.81 1.45 8.34
CA GLY A 92 -8.00 2.28 8.48
C GLY A 92 -7.67 3.77 8.51
N SER A 93 -8.33 4.55 7.65
CA SER A 93 -8.06 5.98 7.49
C SER A 93 -8.22 6.77 8.79
N ALA A 94 -9.34 6.57 9.51
CA ALA A 94 -9.61 7.31 10.73
C ALA A 94 -8.83 6.81 11.97
N THR A 95 -8.35 5.57 11.94
CA THR A 95 -7.82 4.89 13.13
C THR A 95 -6.33 4.57 13.06
N ASP A 96 -5.86 4.17 11.90
CA ASP A 96 -4.53 3.60 11.72
C ASP A 96 -3.55 4.56 11.04
N LEU A 97 -3.93 5.10 9.88
CA LEU A 97 -3.07 5.91 9.04
C LEU A 97 -2.53 7.17 9.72
N PRO A 98 -3.28 7.89 10.59
CA PRO A 98 -2.75 9.06 11.29
C PRO A 98 -1.49 8.78 12.12
N LYS A 99 -1.32 7.55 12.56
CA LYS A 99 -0.16 7.12 13.33
C LYS A 99 0.84 6.33 12.49
N GLN A 100 0.34 5.44 11.63
CA GLN A 100 1.19 4.55 10.84
C GLN A 100 1.97 5.28 9.76
N THR A 101 1.35 6.24 9.05
CA THR A 101 2.02 6.93 7.95
C THR A 101 3.22 7.74 8.41
N PRO A 102 3.12 8.63 9.43
CA PRO A 102 4.28 9.32 9.96
C PRO A 102 5.34 8.37 10.53
N GLU A 103 4.93 7.29 11.20
CA GLU A 103 5.88 6.33 11.75
C GLU A 103 6.68 5.62 10.65
N MET A 104 6.02 5.15 9.59
CA MET A 104 6.69 4.49 8.48
C MET A 104 7.52 5.45 7.62
N ALA A 105 7.14 6.72 7.53
CA ALA A 105 7.89 7.75 6.83
C ALA A 105 9.30 8.00 7.41
N LYS A 106 9.57 7.56 8.63
CA LYS A 106 10.92 7.56 9.21
C LYS A 106 11.87 6.61 8.48
N TYR A 107 11.35 5.56 7.89
CA TYR A 107 12.12 4.44 7.35
C TYR A 107 12.01 4.30 5.84
N PHE A 108 10.83 4.60 5.28
CA PHE A 108 10.48 4.32 3.89
C PHE A 108 9.93 5.55 3.18
N ASN A 109 9.99 5.55 1.85
CA ASN A 109 9.02 6.32 1.08
C ASN A 109 7.64 5.69 1.31
N VAL A 110 6.61 6.50 1.51
CA VAL A 110 5.29 6.01 1.90
C VAL A 110 4.20 6.48 0.95
N ILE A 111 3.21 5.61 0.75
CA ILE A 111 1.97 5.93 0.04
C ILE A 111 0.82 5.50 0.94
N ASP A 112 -0.17 6.37 1.19
CA ASP A 112 -1.36 6.01 1.92
C ASP A 112 -2.66 6.40 1.22
N SER A 113 -3.77 5.87 1.72
CA SER A 113 -5.12 6.11 1.25
C SER A 113 -5.97 6.87 2.26
N PHE A 114 -5.38 7.83 2.98
CA PHE A 114 -6.09 8.62 3.98
C PHE A 114 -7.24 9.42 3.36
N ASP A 115 -8.48 9.20 3.81
CA ASP A 115 -9.70 9.75 3.21
C ASP A 115 -10.57 10.59 4.17
N THR A 116 -10.10 10.88 5.37
CA THR A 116 -10.81 11.75 6.30
C THR A 116 -10.58 13.22 5.91
N HIS A 117 -11.35 13.72 4.93
CA HIS A 117 -11.15 15.00 4.25
C HIS A 117 -10.85 16.18 5.19
N ALA A 118 -11.63 16.34 6.26
CA ALA A 118 -11.44 17.44 7.21
C ALA A 118 -10.09 17.43 7.94
N LYS A 119 -9.40 16.27 7.95
CA LYS A 119 -8.11 16.08 8.63
C LYS A 119 -6.94 15.91 7.69
N ILE A 120 -7.15 16.03 6.38
CA ILE A 120 -6.06 15.92 5.40
C ILE A 120 -4.94 16.94 5.66
N PRO A 121 -5.22 18.24 5.95
CA PRO A 121 -4.15 19.20 6.24
C PRO A 121 -3.31 18.81 7.46
N GLU A 122 -3.96 18.38 8.55
CA GLU A 122 -3.25 17.91 9.76
C GLU A 122 -2.39 16.67 9.48
N HIS A 123 -2.94 15.74 8.73
CA HIS A 123 -2.24 14.52 8.33
C HIS A 123 -1.05 14.84 7.41
N PHE A 124 -1.24 15.77 6.47
CA PHE A 124 -0.17 16.24 5.59
C PHE A 124 0.99 16.82 6.41
N ASP A 125 0.70 17.75 7.32
CA ASP A 125 1.74 18.39 8.14
C ASP A 125 2.52 17.39 8.97
N ALA A 126 1.83 16.39 9.53
CA ALA A 126 2.47 15.34 10.32
C ALA A 126 3.40 14.45 9.48
N VAL A 127 2.98 14.06 8.27
CA VAL A 127 3.79 13.23 7.37
C VAL A 127 4.94 14.03 6.76
N ASP A 128 4.68 15.26 6.33
CA ASP A 128 5.67 16.16 5.72
C ASP A 128 6.84 16.45 6.66
N ALA A 129 6.55 16.74 7.93
CA ALA A 129 7.57 17.00 8.94
C ALA A 129 8.54 15.80 9.08
N VAL A 130 8.00 14.59 9.21
CA VAL A 130 8.82 13.37 9.35
C VAL A 130 9.55 13.02 8.06
N ALA A 131 8.88 13.12 6.92
CA ALA A 131 9.48 12.81 5.62
C ALA A 131 10.67 13.73 5.32
N LYS A 132 10.55 15.04 5.62
CA LYS A 132 11.66 16.00 5.51
C LYS A 132 12.83 15.65 6.41
N GLU A 133 12.56 15.31 7.67
CA GLU A 133 13.60 14.95 8.64
C GLU A 133 14.35 13.68 8.22
N SER A 134 13.63 12.68 7.71
CA SER A 134 14.20 11.39 7.30
C SER A 134 14.73 11.35 5.87
N GLY A 135 14.53 12.42 5.08
CA GLY A 135 14.91 12.45 3.65
C GLY A 135 14.08 11.47 2.80
N LYS A 136 12.82 11.22 3.19
CA LYS A 136 11.89 10.33 2.50
C LYS A 136 10.80 11.11 1.77
N ILE A 137 10.02 10.42 0.96
CA ILE A 137 8.87 10.96 0.22
C ILE A 137 7.60 10.37 0.81
N GLY A 138 6.65 11.23 1.14
CA GLY A 138 5.29 10.83 1.50
C GLY A 138 4.29 11.27 0.44
N ILE A 139 3.50 10.32 -0.06
CA ILE A 139 2.34 10.58 -0.93
C ILE A 139 1.11 10.13 -0.16
N ILE A 140 0.28 11.07 0.25
CA ILE A 140 -0.89 10.78 1.07
C ILE A 140 -2.19 10.90 0.28
N SER A 141 -3.25 10.30 0.80
CA SER A 141 -4.61 10.48 0.28
C SER A 141 -4.77 10.00 -1.17
N VAL A 142 -4.14 8.88 -1.50
CA VAL A 142 -4.21 8.28 -2.84
C VAL A 142 -5.40 7.33 -2.93
N GLY A 143 -6.42 7.71 -3.71
CA GLY A 143 -7.61 6.89 -3.89
C GLY A 143 -8.54 7.46 -4.97
N TRP A 144 -9.83 7.13 -4.87
CA TRP A 144 -10.87 7.72 -5.70
C TRP A 144 -11.21 9.14 -5.24
N ASP A 145 -11.51 9.31 -3.95
CA ASP A 145 -11.85 10.57 -3.31
C ASP A 145 -11.36 10.56 -1.84
N PRO A 146 -10.33 11.28 -1.51
CA PRO A 146 -9.49 12.12 -2.36
C PRO A 146 -8.62 11.32 -3.35
N GLY A 147 -8.21 11.96 -4.44
CA GLY A 147 -7.37 11.38 -5.48
C GLY A 147 -7.93 11.63 -6.87
N MET A 148 -8.37 10.58 -7.57
CA MET A 148 -8.79 10.67 -8.98
C MET A 148 -9.93 11.69 -9.19
N PHE A 149 -10.95 11.72 -8.33
CA PHE A 149 -12.04 12.70 -8.46
C PHE A 149 -11.60 14.14 -8.20
N SER A 150 -10.57 14.34 -7.40
CA SER A 150 -10.05 15.69 -7.12
C SER A 150 -9.30 16.27 -8.33
N LEU A 151 -8.74 15.45 -9.19
CA LEU A 151 -8.04 15.87 -10.40
C LEU A 151 -9.01 16.24 -11.55
N ASN A 152 -10.24 15.75 -11.49
CA ASN A 152 -11.24 15.93 -12.55
C ASN A 152 -12.25 17.07 -12.27
N ARG A 153 -12.00 17.90 -11.25
CA ARG A 153 -12.85 19.05 -10.92
C ARG A 153 -12.38 20.34 -11.54
#